data_630b8dba8919d212efdd5f97aed180b9
#
_entry.id   630b8dba8919d212efdd5f97aed180b9
#
_cell.length_a   1.000
_cell.length_b   1.000
_cell.length_c   1.000
_cell.angle_alpha   90.00
_cell.angle_beta   90.00
_cell.angle_gamma   90.00
#
_symmetry.space_group_name_H-M   'P 1'
#
loop_
_entity.id
_entity.type
_entity.pdbx_description
1 polymer ?
#
loop_
_entity_poly.entity_id
_entity_poly.type
_entity_poly.pdbx_seq_one_letter_code
_entity_poly.pdbx_strand_id
1 'polypeptide(L)'
;KRVTVKRACRVVNLSRSQWYYQSKRDDTEVVDALDQLANDFPTRGFDTYYGRLRAQGKKWNRKRVLRLYRKLNLNIRRKRKRRLPARIKQPLVQPVMINRTWSMDFMHDSLEYGRKIRVLNIIDDFSREALAVEADYSHSGESVVAILEELIWSRGKPLAIRTDNGPEFISKCLSSWSKERNIEMKYIQPGEPTQNAYIERFNRLFREDVLDAYVFEDL
;
A
#
# COMPACT_ATOMS: atom_id res chain seq x y z
N LYS A 1 4.03 56.89 17.32
CA LYS A 1 2.59 57.23 17.04
C LYS A 1 1.89 55.92 16.66
N ARG A 2 0.83 55.49 17.40
CA ARG A 2 0.06 54.30 17.09
C ARG A 2 -0.80 54.59 15.84
N VAL A 3 -0.69 53.73 14.81
CA VAL A 3 -1.51 53.84 13.59
C VAL A 3 -2.90 53.23 13.90
N THR A 4 -3.96 53.99 13.52
CA THR A 4 -5.34 53.46 13.69
C THR A 4 -5.63 52.34 12.72
N VAL A 5 -6.47 51.36 13.13
CA VAL A 5 -6.90 50.23 12.29
C VAL A 5 -7.45 50.69 10.95
N LYS A 6 -8.23 51.79 10.93
CA LYS A 6 -8.77 52.41 9.70
C LYS A 6 -7.65 52.82 8.74
N ARG A 7 -6.58 53.43 9.23
CA ARG A 7 -5.45 53.86 8.40
C ARG A 7 -4.60 52.69 7.94
N ALA A 8 -4.35 51.71 8.84
CA ALA A 8 -3.63 50.51 8.49
C ALA A 8 -4.35 49.68 7.40
N CYS A 9 -5.66 49.47 7.54
CA CYS A 9 -6.48 48.78 6.54
C CYS A 9 -6.45 49.48 5.18
N ARG A 10 -6.46 50.81 5.15
CA ARG A 10 -6.37 51.58 3.90
C ARG A 10 -5.01 51.37 3.22
N VAL A 11 -3.92 51.39 3.96
CA VAL A 11 -2.55 51.21 3.43
C VAL A 11 -2.36 49.84 2.81
N VAL A 12 -2.88 48.77 3.45
CA VAL A 12 -2.76 47.37 2.95
C VAL A 12 -3.92 46.94 2.03
N ASN A 13 -4.79 47.91 1.63
CA ASN A 13 -5.97 47.65 0.79
C ASN A 13 -6.89 46.52 1.34
N LEU A 14 -7.07 46.45 2.66
CA LEU A 14 -7.93 45.49 3.33
C LEU A 14 -9.20 46.17 3.84
N SER A 15 -10.37 45.57 3.66
CA SER A 15 -11.60 46.11 4.24
C SER A 15 -11.60 45.90 5.78
N ARG A 16 -12.21 46.84 6.52
CA ARG A 16 -12.33 46.72 7.98
C ARG A 16 -13.18 45.49 8.38
N SER A 17 -14.18 45.13 7.58
CA SER A 17 -14.96 43.92 7.81
C SER A 17 -14.13 42.66 7.68
N GLN A 18 -13.17 42.60 6.77
CA GLN A 18 -12.21 41.47 6.70
C GLN A 18 -11.26 41.44 7.89
N TRP A 19 -10.82 42.61 8.39
CA TRP A 19 -9.95 42.70 9.56
C TRP A 19 -10.63 42.16 10.83
N TYR A 20 -11.91 42.46 11.03
CA TYR A 20 -12.68 42.00 12.20
C TYR A 20 -13.41 40.68 11.95
N TYR A 21 -13.25 40.07 10.76
CA TYR A 21 -13.92 38.80 10.47
C TYR A 21 -13.38 37.67 11.34
N GLN A 22 -14.26 37.10 12.14
CA GLN A 22 -14.02 35.86 12.88
C GLN A 22 -14.81 34.74 12.21
N SER A 23 -14.12 33.65 11.85
CA SER A 23 -14.80 32.50 11.24
C SER A 23 -15.70 31.81 12.27
N LYS A 24 -16.98 31.68 11.93
CA LYS A 24 -17.96 30.93 12.73
C LYS A 24 -18.03 29.44 12.32
N ARG A 25 -17.04 28.96 11.55
CA ARG A 25 -17.03 27.58 11.09
C ARG A 25 -16.62 26.68 12.23
N ASP A 26 -17.49 25.75 12.58
CA ASP A 26 -17.14 24.64 13.47
C ASP A 26 -16.50 23.53 12.63
N ASP A 27 -15.23 23.28 12.87
CA ASP A 27 -14.44 22.24 12.20
C ASP A 27 -14.09 21.10 13.16
N THR A 28 -14.62 21.08 14.40
CA THR A 28 -14.27 20.16 15.49
C THR A 28 -14.47 18.70 15.04
N GLU A 29 -15.65 18.35 14.53
CA GLU A 29 -15.94 16.98 14.07
C GLU A 29 -14.96 16.47 13.00
N VAL A 30 -14.51 17.37 12.10
CA VAL A 30 -13.53 16.98 11.05
C VAL A 30 -12.14 16.80 11.64
N VAL A 31 -11.77 17.62 12.61
CA VAL A 31 -10.48 17.53 13.32
C VAL A 31 -10.41 16.22 14.09
N ASP A 32 -11.42 15.92 14.91
CA ASP A 32 -11.47 14.69 15.72
C ASP A 32 -11.39 13.43 14.85
N ALA A 33 -12.11 13.41 13.73
CA ALA A 33 -12.08 12.29 12.79
C ALA A 33 -10.71 12.15 12.08
N LEU A 34 -10.03 13.27 11.79
CA LEU A 34 -8.68 13.22 11.21
C LEU A 34 -7.64 12.76 12.22
N ASP A 35 -7.74 13.19 13.48
CA ASP A 35 -6.84 12.77 14.57
C ASP A 35 -7.01 11.28 14.87
N GLN A 36 -8.24 10.77 14.89
CA GLN A 36 -8.49 9.34 15.03
C GLN A 36 -7.84 8.55 13.88
N LEU A 37 -8.06 8.97 12.62
CA LEU A 37 -7.44 8.29 11.48
C LEU A 37 -5.91 8.39 11.48
N ALA A 38 -5.34 9.47 12.04
CA ALA A 38 -3.90 9.62 12.14
C ALA A 38 -3.30 8.66 13.18
N ASN A 39 -4.03 8.39 14.26
CA ASN A 39 -3.64 7.41 15.29
C ASN A 39 -3.78 5.97 14.75
N ASP A 40 -4.91 5.66 14.08
CA ASP A 40 -5.17 4.32 13.55
C ASP A 40 -4.27 3.97 12.35
N PHE A 41 -3.89 4.95 11.54
CA PHE A 41 -3.16 4.74 10.27
C PHE A 41 -2.05 5.77 10.06
N PRO A 42 -1.02 5.83 10.92
CA PRO A 42 -0.02 6.90 10.93
C PRO A 42 0.82 6.97 9.64
N THR A 43 0.93 5.88 8.90
CA THR A 43 1.72 5.80 7.66
C THR A 43 0.96 6.21 6.40
N ARG A 44 -0.35 6.48 6.52
CA ARG A 44 -1.23 6.79 5.39
C ARG A 44 -1.37 8.29 5.11
N GLY A 45 -1.53 8.62 3.84
CA GLY A 45 -1.67 10.00 3.38
C GLY A 45 -3.12 10.47 3.28
N PHE A 46 -3.27 11.76 2.94
CA PHE A 46 -4.57 12.44 2.83
C PHE A 46 -5.62 11.69 2.01
N ASP A 47 -5.25 11.14 0.85
CA ASP A 47 -6.23 10.50 -0.03
C ASP A 47 -6.83 9.23 0.59
N THR A 48 -6.04 8.48 1.37
CA THR A 48 -6.51 7.32 2.13
C THR A 48 -7.46 7.77 3.25
N TYR A 49 -7.11 8.80 4.02
CA TYR A 49 -7.99 9.34 5.07
C TYR A 49 -9.31 9.83 4.49
N TYR A 50 -9.24 10.62 3.41
CA TYR A 50 -10.46 11.10 2.76
C TYR A 50 -11.34 9.97 2.22
N GLY A 51 -10.74 8.93 1.62
CA GLY A 51 -11.46 7.73 1.17
C GLY A 51 -12.17 7.01 2.31
N ARG A 52 -11.50 6.82 3.46
CA ARG A 52 -12.10 6.20 4.65
C ARG A 52 -13.25 7.04 5.23
N LEU A 53 -13.08 8.36 5.32
CA LEU A 53 -14.16 9.26 5.74
C LEU A 53 -15.38 9.16 4.81
N ARG A 54 -15.16 9.04 3.51
CA ARG A 54 -16.25 8.83 2.53
C ARG A 54 -16.93 7.48 2.71
N ALA A 55 -16.18 6.41 2.97
CA ALA A 55 -16.71 5.07 3.26
C ALA A 55 -17.54 5.04 4.55
N GLN A 56 -17.16 5.85 5.56
CA GLN A 56 -17.92 6.05 6.80
C GLN A 56 -19.17 6.95 6.60
N GLY A 57 -19.50 7.34 5.36
CA GLY A 57 -20.66 8.17 5.05
C GLY A 57 -20.48 9.68 5.26
N LYS A 58 -19.31 10.16 5.67
CA LYS A 58 -19.03 11.59 5.87
C LYS A 58 -18.99 12.32 4.51
N LYS A 59 -19.94 13.25 4.29
CA LYS A 59 -20.08 13.99 3.03
C LYS A 59 -19.33 15.33 2.99
N TRP A 60 -18.23 15.45 3.75
CA TRP A 60 -17.46 16.69 3.83
C TRP A 60 -16.75 17.01 2.52
N ASN A 61 -16.67 18.33 2.22
CA ASN A 61 -15.96 18.82 1.03
C ASN A 61 -14.46 18.50 1.14
N ARG A 62 -13.87 17.92 0.09
CA ARG A 62 -12.46 17.55 0.02
C ARG A 62 -11.51 18.71 0.33
N LYS A 63 -11.83 19.93 -0.16
CA LYS A 63 -11.00 21.12 0.11
C LYS A 63 -11.04 21.52 1.59
N ARG A 64 -12.19 21.36 2.29
CA ARG A 64 -12.33 21.60 3.73
C ARG A 64 -11.46 20.63 4.53
N VAL A 65 -11.58 19.34 4.25
CA VAL A 65 -10.79 18.28 4.93
C VAL A 65 -9.30 18.46 4.68
N LEU A 66 -8.88 18.73 3.43
CA LEU A 66 -7.48 18.95 3.08
C LEU A 66 -6.87 20.17 3.79
N ARG A 67 -7.64 21.25 3.94
CA ARG A 67 -7.19 22.43 4.68
C ARG A 67 -6.88 22.10 6.14
N LEU A 68 -7.76 21.34 6.78
CA LEU A 68 -7.58 20.93 8.18
C LEU A 68 -6.45 19.91 8.33
N TYR A 69 -6.38 18.91 7.46
CA TYR A 69 -5.27 17.96 7.40
C TYR A 69 -3.89 18.66 7.36
N ARG A 70 -3.76 19.71 6.54
CA ARG A 70 -2.54 20.52 6.48
C ARG A 70 -2.32 21.36 7.74
N LYS A 71 -3.39 21.92 8.33
CA LYS A 71 -3.33 22.70 9.57
C LYS A 71 -2.84 21.84 10.75
N LEU A 72 -3.25 20.57 10.80
CA LEU A 72 -2.82 19.59 11.79
C LEU A 72 -1.43 19.02 11.52
N ASN A 73 -0.74 19.45 10.45
CA ASN A 73 0.59 18.95 10.07
C ASN A 73 0.66 17.43 9.82
N LEU A 74 -0.42 16.79 9.43
CA LEU A 74 -0.51 15.36 9.17
C LEU A 74 0.18 14.94 7.85
N ASN A 75 0.83 15.86 7.15
CA ASN A 75 1.53 15.58 5.90
C ASN A 75 2.71 14.63 6.13
N ILE A 76 2.69 13.49 5.45
CA ILE A 76 3.81 12.55 5.46
C ILE A 76 5.04 13.20 4.81
N ARG A 77 6.16 13.23 5.53
CA ARG A 77 7.43 13.72 4.98
C ARG A 77 7.99 12.71 3.98
N ARG A 78 7.88 13.02 2.69
CA ARG A 78 8.49 12.22 1.63
C ARG A 78 9.96 12.60 1.47
N LYS A 79 10.88 11.62 1.62
CA LYS A 79 12.28 11.82 1.20
C LYS A 79 12.31 12.08 -0.30
N ARG A 80 12.97 13.15 -0.76
CA ARG A 80 13.19 13.39 -2.19
C ARG A 80 14.06 12.25 -2.74
N LYS A 81 13.50 11.46 -3.64
CA LYS A 81 14.29 10.46 -4.38
C LYS A 81 15.25 11.19 -5.31
N ARG A 82 16.55 10.82 -5.30
CA ARG A 82 17.49 11.25 -6.35
C ARG A 82 16.94 10.75 -7.69
N ARG A 83 16.87 11.64 -8.69
CA ARG A 83 16.54 11.26 -10.06
C ARG A 83 17.71 10.41 -10.60
N LEU A 84 17.48 9.11 -10.71
CA LEU A 84 18.35 8.23 -11.49
C LEU A 84 18.02 8.42 -12.97
N PRO A 85 19.00 8.18 -13.90
CA PRO A 85 18.72 8.18 -15.33
C PRO A 85 17.53 7.28 -15.65
N ALA A 86 16.67 7.72 -16.57
CA ALA A 86 15.53 6.92 -17.00
C ALA A 86 16.02 5.64 -17.66
N ARG A 87 15.80 4.49 -17.03
CA ARG A 87 15.97 3.17 -17.66
C ARG A 87 14.83 2.94 -18.64
N ILE A 88 15.12 2.26 -19.75
CA ILE A 88 14.09 1.80 -20.69
C ILE A 88 13.23 0.79 -19.94
N LYS A 89 12.03 1.22 -19.54
CA LYS A 89 11.07 0.36 -18.83
C LYS A 89 10.30 -0.43 -19.87
N GLN A 90 10.43 -1.74 -19.87
CA GLN A 90 9.42 -2.57 -20.52
C GLN A 90 8.12 -2.47 -19.72
N PRO A 91 7.01 -2.05 -20.35
CA PRO A 91 5.74 -1.92 -19.63
C PRO A 91 5.29 -3.29 -19.13
N LEU A 92 4.91 -3.36 -17.86
CA LEU A 92 4.26 -4.55 -17.31
C LEU A 92 2.91 -4.72 -18.00
N VAL A 93 2.76 -5.79 -18.77
CA VAL A 93 1.49 -6.10 -19.45
C VAL A 93 0.47 -6.49 -18.37
N GLN A 94 -0.60 -5.68 -18.27
CA GLN A 94 -1.69 -5.98 -17.36
C GLN A 94 -2.54 -7.13 -17.92
N PRO A 95 -2.79 -8.20 -17.16
CA PRO A 95 -3.73 -9.24 -17.56
C PRO A 95 -5.14 -8.67 -17.80
N VAL A 96 -5.91 -9.29 -18.68
CA VAL A 96 -7.25 -8.83 -19.08
C VAL A 96 -8.38 -9.55 -18.35
N MET A 97 -8.08 -10.58 -17.58
CA MET A 97 -9.04 -11.37 -16.79
C MET A 97 -8.36 -12.05 -15.61
N ILE A 98 -9.17 -12.51 -14.64
CA ILE A 98 -8.74 -13.29 -13.49
C ILE A 98 -8.06 -14.60 -13.90
N ASN A 99 -7.20 -15.13 -13.06
CA ASN A 99 -6.45 -16.37 -13.24
C ASN A 99 -5.59 -16.40 -14.52
N ARG A 100 -5.27 -15.24 -15.09
CA ARG A 100 -4.32 -15.14 -16.22
C ARG A 100 -2.89 -15.24 -15.70
N THR A 101 -2.59 -14.46 -14.69
CA THR A 101 -1.25 -14.42 -14.08
C THR A 101 -1.41 -14.17 -12.59
N TRP A 102 -0.86 -15.05 -11.79
CA TRP A 102 -0.65 -14.84 -10.37
C TRP A 102 0.78 -14.35 -10.14
N SER A 103 0.97 -13.40 -9.24
CA SER A 103 2.31 -13.01 -8.77
C SER A 103 2.50 -13.50 -7.35
N MET A 104 3.68 -14.07 -7.05
CA MET A 104 4.04 -14.50 -5.71
C MET A 104 5.40 -13.95 -5.29
N ASP A 105 5.54 -13.66 -4.01
CA ASP A 105 6.75 -13.11 -3.43
C ASP A 105 6.82 -13.39 -1.93
N PHE A 106 8.02 -13.38 -1.36
CA PHE A 106 8.25 -13.54 0.06
C PHE A 106 8.53 -12.21 0.74
N MET A 107 7.89 -12.02 1.89
CA MET A 107 8.27 -11.01 2.86
C MET A 107 8.96 -11.65 4.06
N HIS A 108 9.77 -10.88 4.76
CA HIS A 108 10.44 -11.30 5.99
C HIS A 108 10.03 -10.36 7.12
N ASP A 109 9.79 -10.94 8.28
CA ASP A 109 9.55 -10.22 9.52
C ASP A 109 10.11 -11.00 10.71
N SER A 110 9.86 -10.51 11.92
CA SER A 110 10.25 -11.16 13.16
C SER A 110 9.15 -11.02 14.21
N LEU A 111 8.94 -12.08 14.97
CA LEU A 111 8.10 -12.07 16.15
C LEU A 111 8.73 -11.20 17.24
N GLU A 112 7.96 -10.85 18.28
CA GLU A 112 8.38 -10.01 19.40
C GLU A 112 9.71 -10.47 20.00
N TYR A 113 9.88 -11.77 20.17
CA TYR A 113 11.10 -12.36 20.73
C TYR A 113 12.24 -12.56 19.71
N GLY A 114 12.16 -11.91 18.55
CA GLY A 114 13.23 -11.89 17.54
C GLY A 114 13.31 -13.11 16.64
N ARG A 115 12.39 -14.09 16.76
CA ARG A 115 12.34 -15.24 15.85
C ARG A 115 11.86 -14.77 14.47
N LYS A 116 12.64 -15.05 13.44
CA LYS A 116 12.32 -14.66 12.07
C LYS A 116 11.17 -15.51 11.51
N ILE A 117 10.30 -14.84 10.77
CA ILE A 117 9.21 -15.43 10.01
C ILE A 117 9.28 -15.01 8.55
N ARG A 118 8.70 -15.82 7.69
CA ARG A 118 8.53 -15.53 6.26
C ARG A 118 7.05 -15.57 5.92
N VAL A 119 6.61 -14.61 5.15
CA VAL A 119 5.22 -14.53 4.67
C VAL A 119 5.23 -14.71 3.16
N LEU A 120 4.61 -15.78 2.68
CA LEU A 120 4.35 -16.00 1.26
C LEU A 120 3.08 -15.24 0.87
N ASN A 121 3.21 -14.30 -0.05
CA ASN A 121 2.08 -13.58 -0.62
C ASN A 121 1.83 -14.04 -2.04
N ILE A 122 0.58 -14.31 -2.38
CA ILE A 122 0.13 -14.66 -3.73
C ILE A 122 -1.05 -13.76 -4.08
N ILE A 123 -0.97 -13.06 -5.20
CA ILE A 123 -2.03 -12.17 -5.69
C ILE A 123 -2.42 -12.52 -7.12
N ASP A 124 -3.66 -12.23 -7.50
CA ASP A 124 -4.06 -12.18 -8.90
C ASP A 124 -3.69 -10.82 -9.51
N ASP A 125 -2.95 -10.82 -10.61
CA ASP A 125 -2.45 -9.60 -11.26
C ASP A 125 -3.56 -8.76 -11.91
N PHE A 126 -4.73 -9.32 -12.20
CA PHE A 126 -5.86 -8.59 -12.76
C PHE A 126 -6.70 -7.93 -11.68
N SER A 127 -7.26 -8.72 -10.74
CA SER A 127 -8.13 -8.22 -9.68
C SER A 127 -7.39 -7.50 -8.56
N ARG A 128 -6.08 -7.77 -8.39
CA ARG A 128 -5.25 -7.33 -7.24
C ARG A 128 -5.68 -7.94 -5.91
N GLU A 129 -6.50 -8.97 -5.97
CA GLU A 129 -6.94 -9.72 -4.80
C GLU A 129 -5.77 -10.53 -4.23
N ALA A 130 -5.62 -10.52 -2.90
CA ALA A 130 -4.75 -11.45 -2.21
C ALA A 130 -5.40 -12.83 -2.22
N LEU A 131 -4.77 -13.77 -2.89
CA LEU A 131 -5.24 -15.15 -2.97
C LEU A 131 -4.77 -15.97 -1.77
N ALA A 132 -3.52 -15.76 -1.34
CA ALA A 132 -2.96 -16.32 -0.12
C ALA A 132 -2.00 -15.34 0.54
N VAL A 133 -1.97 -15.38 1.87
CA VAL A 133 -1.01 -14.70 2.73
C VAL A 133 -0.67 -15.71 3.84
N GLU A 134 0.43 -16.44 3.66
CA GLU A 134 0.80 -17.54 4.52
C GLU A 134 2.09 -17.24 5.27
N ALA A 135 2.01 -17.20 6.60
CA ALA A 135 3.15 -16.95 7.47
C ALA A 135 3.67 -18.26 8.03
N ASP A 136 4.99 -18.46 7.96
CA ASP A 136 5.66 -19.62 8.58
C ASP A 136 7.10 -19.21 8.95
N TYR A 137 7.74 -20.04 9.74
CA TYR A 137 9.18 -19.90 10.05
C TYR A 137 10.05 -20.17 8.83
N SER A 138 9.63 -21.09 7.97
CA SER A 138 10.29 -21.37 6.69
C SER A 138 9.29 -21.93 5.68
N HIS A 139 9.49 -21.62 4.40
CA HIS A 139 8.74 -22.23 3.31
C HIS A 139 9.69 -23.07 2.46
N SER A 140 9.41 -24.36 2.33
CA SER A 140 10.06 -25.21 1.36
C SER A 140 9.34 -25.14 0.00
N GLY A 141 9.99 -25.66 -1.06
CA GLY A 141 9.32 -25.76 -2.37
C GLY A 141 8.05 -26.61 -2.31
N GLU A 142 8.02 -27.65 -1.45
CA GLU A 142 6.88 -28.52 -1.23
C GLU A 142 5.72 -27.76 -0.55
N SER A 143 6.02 -26.93 0.47
CA SER A 143 4.98 -26.13 1.13
C SER A 143 4.35 -25.12 0.18
N VAL A 144 5.17 -24.49 -0.69
CA VAL A 144 4.67 -23.58 -1.73
C VAL A 144 3.75 -24.32 -2.70
N VAL A 145 4.12 -25.55 -3.12
CA VAL A 145 3.28 -26.38 -4.01
C VAL A 145 1.96 -26.72 -3.33
N ALA A 146 1.96 -27.09 -2.04
CA ALA A 146 0.74 -27.42 -1.30
C ALA A 146 -0.24 -26.23 -1.27
N ILE A 147 0.26 -25.00 -0.98
CA ILE A 147 -0.52 -23.78 -0.99
C ILE A 147 -1.10 -23.51 -2.39
N LEU A 148 -0.29 -23.68 -3.43
CA LEU A 148 -0.75 -23.48 -4.82
C LEU A 148 -1.81 -24.50 -5.25
N GLU A 149 -1.74 -25.75 -4.80
CA GLU A 149 -2.76 -26.77 -5.06
C GLU A 149 -4.10 -26.40 -4.40
N GLU A 150 -4.08 -25.93 -3.15
CA GLU A 150 -5.27 -25.48 -2.46
C GLU A 150 -5.91 -24.28 -3.17
N LEU A 151 -5.10 -23.33 -3.62
CA LEU A 151 -5.58 -22.19 -4.40
C LEU A 151 -6.19 -22.61 -5.74
N ILE A 152 -5.56 -23.55 -6.45
CA ILE A 152 -6.11 -24.08 -7.72
C ILE A 152 -7.45 -24.75 -7.50
N TRP A 153 -7.59 -25.52 -6.42
CA TRP A 153 -8.84 -26.17 -6.10
C TRP A 153 -9.96 -25.19 -5.78
N SER A 154 -9.65 -24.10 -5.04
CA SER A 154 -10.67 -23.12 -4.60
C SER A 154 -10.95 -21.99 -5.60
N ARG A 155 -9.95 -21.57 -6.37
CA ARG A 155 -10.01 -20.36 -7.24
C ARG A 155 -9.89 -20.67 -8.74
N GLY A 156 -9.50 -21.90 -9.07
CA GLY A 156 -9.19 -22.29 -10.45
C GLY A 156 -7.72 -22.08 -10.80
N LYS A 157 -7.29 -22.67 -11.90
CA LYS A 157 -5.89 -22.72 -12.32
C LYS A 157 -5.45 -21.44 -13.04
N PRO A 158 -4.31 -20.82 -12.70
CA PRO A 158 -3.74 -19.73 -13.48
C PRO A 158 -3.07 -20.25 -14.75
N LEU A 159 -2.94 -19.39 -15.76
CA LEU A 159 -2.14 -19.71 -16.95
C LEU A 159 -0.64 -19.52 -16.69
N ALA A 160 -0.28 -18.56 -15.87
CA ALA A 160 1.11 -18.26 -15.53
C ALA A 160 1.25 -17.83 -14.06
N ILE A 161 2.41 -18.11 -13.49
CA ILE A 161 2.83 -17.61 -12.18
C ILE A 161 4.11 -16.81 -12.37
N ARG A 162 4.09 -15.56 -11.87
CA ARG A 162 5.26 -14.67 -11.87
C ARG A 162 5.89 -14.65 -10.50
N THR A 163 7.22 -14.76 -10.47
CA THR A 163 8.00 -14.76 -9.24
C THR A 163 9.40 -14.21 -9.48
N ASP A 164 10.10 -13.86 -8.41
CA ASP A 164 11.53 -13.60 -8.46
C ASP A 164 12.32 -14.91 -8.62
N ASN A 165 13.66 -14.79 -8.62
CA ASN A 165 14.57 -15.94 -8.73
C ASN A 165 14.97 -16.49 -7.35
N GLY A 166 14.08 -16.44 -6.35
CA GLY A 166 14.32 -17.03 -5.05
C GLY A 166 14.57 -18.55 -5.13
N PRO A 167 15.43 -19.11 -4.28
CA PRO A 167 15.79 -20.54 -4.33
C PRO A 167 14.59 -21.47 -4.20
N GLU A 168 13.57 -21.07 -3.45
CA GLU A 168 12.33 -21.81 -3.29
C GLU A 168 11.54 -21.89 -4.59
N PHE A 169 11.54 -20.78 -5.36
CA PHE A 169 10.80 -20.66 -6.61
C PHE A 169 11.49 -21.34 -7.80
N ILE A 170 12.81 -21.50 -7.75
CA ILE A 170 13.57 -22.27 -8.77
C ILE A 170 13.79 -23.73 -8.34
N SER A 171 13.12 -24.19 -7.29
CA SER A 171 13.23 -25.56 -6.82
C SER A 171 12.77 -26.57 -7.88
N LYS A 172 13.36 -27.77 -7.88
CA LYS A 172 12.96 -28.85 -8.78
C LYS A 172 11.49 -29.25 -8.55
N CYS A 173 11.03 -29.23 -7.29
CA CYS A 173 9.67 -29.54 -6.91
C CYS A 173 8.67 -28.62 -7.64
N LEU A 174 8.82 -27.30 -7.49
CA LEU A 174 7.94 -26.32 -8.12
C LEU A 174 8.03 -26.35 -9.65
N SER A 175 9.24 -26.54 -10.20
CA SER A 175 9.44 -26.66 -11.66
C SER A 175 8.77 -27.91 -12.25
N SER A 176 8.84 -29.07 -11.60
CA SER A 176 8.15 -30.29 -12.05
C SER A 176 6.64 -30.13 -11.96
N TRP A 177 6.16 -29.64 -10.80
CA TRP A 177 4.75 -29.39 -10.57
C TRP A 177 4.13 -28.42 -11.61
N SER A 178 4.80 -27.32 -11.91
CA SER A 178 4.29 -26.34 -12.89
C SER A 178 4.15 -26.94 -14.30
N LYS A 179 5.09 -27.81 -14.70
CA LYS A 179 5.02 -28.55 -15.97
C LYS A 179 3.86 -29.52 -16.01
N GLU A 180 3.69 -30.32 -14.94
CA GLU A 180 2.57 -31.28 -14.83
C GLU A 180 1.21 -30.58 -14.91
N ARG A 181 1.11 -29.41 -14.29
CA ARG A 181 -0.11 -28.59 -14.30
C ARG A 181 -0.27 -27.72 -15.55
N ASN A 182 0.70 -27.70 -16.48
CA ASN A 182 0.73 -26.80 -17.62
C ASN A 182 0.57 -25.32 -17.20
N ILE A 183 1.37 -24.89 -16.23
CA ILE A 183 1.43 -23.51 -15.73
C ILE A 183 2.78 -22.91 -16.15
N GLU A 184 2.76 -21.76 -16.82
CA GLU A 184 3.96 -21.06 -17.25
C GLU A 184 4.61 -20.35 -16.05
N MET A 185 5.87 -20.69 -15.72
CA MET A 185 6.64 -19.93 -14.71
C MET A 185 7.35 -18.75 -15.37
N LYS A 186 7.01 -17.53 -14.92
CA LYS A 186 7.59 -16.26 -15.40
C LYS A 186 8.54 -15.68 -14.37
N TYR A 187 9.82 -15.97 -14.52
CA TYR A 187 10.85 -15.40 -13.65
C TYR A 187 11.16 -13.97 -14.07
N ILE A 188 11.22 -13.04 -13.11
CA ILE A 188 11.64 -11.67 -13.38
C ILE A 188 13.11 -11.62 -13.72
N GLN A 189 13.49 -10.70 -14.63
CA GLN A 189 14.89 -10.52 -14.98
C GLN A 189 15.66 -9.86 -13.83
N PRO A 190 16.90 -10.28 -13.55
CA PRO A 190 17.71 -9.65 -12.52
C PRO A 190 17.87 -8.15 -12.76
N GLY A 191 17.53 -7.33 -11.73
CA GLY A 191 17.60 -5.87 -11.82
C GLY A 191 16.38 -5.18 -12.43
N GLU A 192 15.31 -5.91 -12.77
CA GLU A 192 14.05 -5.38 -13.30
C GLU A 192 12.87 -5.55 -12.32
N PRO A 193 12.90 -4.88 -11.14
CA PRO A 193 11.83 -5.00 -10.14
C PRO A 193 10.45 -4.55 -10.67
N THR A 194 10.45 -3.69 -11.69
CA THR A 194 9.20 -3.23 -12.31
C THR A 194 8.36 -4.36 -12.92
N GLN A 195 8.98 -5.51 -13.21
CA GLN A 195 8.27 -6.68 -13.73
C GLN A 195 7.40 -7.37 -12.67
N ASN A 196 7.62 -7.10 -11.35
CA ASN A 196 6.80 -7.63 -10.25
C ASN A 196 6.08 -6.52 -9.44
N ALA A 197 5.84 -5.38 -10.10
CA ALA A 197 5.35 -4.17 -9.42
C ALA A 197 3.99 -4.34 -8.69
N TYR A 198 3.17 -5.31 -9.09
CA TYR A 198 1.86 -5.53 -8.47
C TYR A 198 2.00 -6.12 -7.07
N ILE A 199 2.76 -7.21 -6.95
CA ILE A 199 2.99 -7.82 -5.65
C ILE A 199 3.90 -6.96 -4.76
N GLU A 200 4.90 -6.25 -5.33
CA GLU A 200 5.69 -5.28 -4.56
C GLU A 200 4.82 -4.19 -3.92
N ARG A 201 3.81 -3.71 -4.67
CA ARG A 201 2.84 -2.75 -4.13
C ARG A 201 2.00 -3.38 -3.04
N PHE A 202 1.52 -4.61 -3.22
CA PHE A 202 0.77 -5.34 -2.21
C PHE A 202 1.62 -5.53 -0.95
N ASN A 203 2.84 -6.05 -1.09
CA ASN A 203 3.77 -6.27 0.01
C ASN A 203 4.04 -5.00 0.82
N ARG A 204 4.20 -3.86 0.14
CA ARG A 204 4.37 -2.59 0.83
C ARG A 204 3.12 -2.22 1.63
N LEU A 205 1.92 -2.39 1.06
CA LEU A 205 0.68 -2.10 1.76
C LEU A 205 0.48 -3.02 2.96
N PHE A 206 0.72 -4.32 2.76
CA PHE A 206 0.62 -5.32 3.81
C PHE A 206 1.61 -5.05 4.95
N ARG A 207 2.85 -4.66 4.63
CA ARG A 207 3.81 -4.23 5.65
C ARG A 207 3.30 -3.03 6.45
N GLU A 208 2.89 -1.98 5.76
CA GLU A 208 2.44 -0.73 6.40
C GLU A 208 1.15 -0.89 7.21
N ASP A 209 0.22 -1.76 6.79
CA ASP A 209 -1.09 -1.92 7.43
C ASP A 209 -1.13 -3.06 8.46
N VAL A 210 -0.24 -4.05 8.34
CA VAL A 210 -0.26 -5.27 9.17
C VAL A 210 1.06 -5.44 9.91
N LEU A 211 2.17 -5.69 9.22
CA LEU A 211 3.41 -6.08 9.87
C LEU A 211 4.02 -4.96 10.73
N ASP A 212 3.97 -3.70 10.27
CA ASP A 212 4.49 -2.54 11.03
C ASP A 212 3.44 -1.97 12.01
N ALA A 213 2.18 -2.40 11.93
CA ALA A 213 1.09 -1.91 12.77
C ALA A 213 0.84 -2.78 14.02
N TYR A 214 1.26 -4.03 14.00
CA TYR A 214 1.05 -5.00 15.08
C TYR A 214 2.36 -5.67 15.48
N VAL A 215 2.41 -6.10 16.74
CA VAL A 215 3.47 -6.97 17.27
C VAL A 215 2.90 -8.37 17.38
N PHE A 216 3.61 -9.36 16.83
CA PHE A 216 3.18 -10.75 16.81
C PHE A 216 4.02 -11.56 17.81
N GLU A 217 3.36 -12.24 18.73
CA GLU A 217 4.01 -13.06 19.75
C GLU A 217 4.36 -14.44 19.20
N ASP A 218 3.46 -15.05 18.42
CA ASP A 218 3.60 -16.35 17.75
C ASP A 218 2.92 -16.38 16.37
N LEU A 219 2.89 -17.56 15.70
CA LEU A 219 2.25 -17.80 14.40
C LEU A 219 0.88 -18.45 14.56
#